data_934f3d6bbd0e62b94f01822eb011b90b
#
_entry.id   934f3d6bbd0e62b94f01822eb011b90b
#
_cell.length_a   1.000
_cell.length_b   1.000
_cell.length_c   1.000
_cell.angle_alpha   90.00
_cell.angle_beta   90.00
_cell.angle_gamma   90.00
#
_symmetry.space_group_name_H-M   'P 1'
#
loop_
_entity.id
_entity.type
_entity.pdbx_description
1 polymer ?
#
loop_
_entity_poly.entity_id
_entity_poly.type
_entity_poly.pdbx_seq_one_letter_code
_entity_poly.pdbx_strand_id
1 'polypeptide(L)'
;MPVSAAPCPVCDREAGRLLASVDGRDYYRCRTCEATFLAPDQLPSAEQELDAYRLHCNDPDDPAYRGFLSQLAEPLLARLAPGAAGLDYGCGPGPALTALMRARGHSVALYDPFFYPDRGALRRTYDFITCTEVAEHFHHPAREFRKLDGLLKPGGWLAIQTAFQTDDARFARWNYRRDPTHVVFYRPITFECIAQRHRWQPVFPSGNVVLLHKPAADRLCGERDDEAFGISQGRGQDGLDYEESIRREWDR
;
A
#
# COMPACT_ATOMS: atom_id res chain seq x y z
N MET A 1 -6.86 -28.68 18.06
CA MET A 1 -5.46 -28.27 18.26
C MET A 1 -5.41 -26.78 18.03
N PRO A 2 -4.85 -25.93 18.90
CA PRO A 2 -4.67 -24.53 18.54
C PRO A 2 -3.74 -24.50 17.33
N VAL A 3 -4.20 -23.93 16.24
CA VAL A 3 -3.39 -23.71 15.04
C VAL A 3 -2.22 -22.85 15.47
N SER A 4 -1.01 -23.38 15.29
CA SER A 4 0.22 -22.63 15.57
C SER A 4 0.15 -21.34 14.77
N ALA A 5 0.04 -20.22 15.47
CA ALA A 5 -0.10 -18.93 14.83
C ALA A 5 1.14 -18.66 13.96
N ALA A 6 0.93 -18.46 12.65
CA ALA A 6 2.00 -18.18 11.71
C ALA A 6 2.74 -16.89 12.05
N PRO A 7 4.06 -16.77 11.77
CA PRO A 7 4.77 -15.50 11.94
C PRO A 7 4.12 -14.41 11.09
N CYS A 8 4.19 -13.16 11.57
CA CYS A 8 3.62 -12.02 10.86
C CYS A 8 4.31 -11.82 9.50
N PRO A 9 3.58 -11.83 8.37
CA PRO A 9 4.18 -11.71 7.04
C PRO A 9 4.74 -10.30 6.75
N VAL A 10 4.42 -9.30 7.60
CA VAL A 10 4.89 -7.92 7.46
C VAL A 10 6.22 -7.70 8.18
N CYS A 11 6.32 -8.09 9.44
CA CYS A 11 7.51 -7.80 10.26
C CYS A 11 8.39 -9.02 10.55
N ASP A 12 8.01 -10.21 10.10
CA ASP A 12 8.70 -11.51 10.32
C ASP A 12 8.92 -11.84 11.83
N ARG A 13 8.18 -11.15 12.72
CA ARG A 13 8.25 -11.40 14.17
C ARG A 13 7.13 -12.33 14.61
N GLU A 14 6.96 -12.47 15.90
CA GLU A 14 6.06 -13.41 16.57
C GLU A 14 4.70 -13.59 15.88
N ALA A 15 4.18 -14.80 16.07
CA ALA A 15 2.87 -15.19 15.62
C ALA A 15 1.75 -14.23 16.09
N GLY A 16 0.87 -13.87 15.17
CA GLY A 16 -0.29 -13.05 15.46
C GLY A 16 -1.28 -13.77 16.41
N ARG A 17 -2.09 -13.02 17.16
CA ARG A 17 -3.28 -13.58 17.82
C ARG A 17 -4.44 -13.63 16.83
N LEU A 18 -5.30 -14.62 16.93
CA LEU A 18 -6.56 -14.63 16.19
C LEU A 18 -7.36 -13.35 16.54
N LEU A 19 -7.67 -12.57 15.53
CA LEU A 19 -8.50 -11.37 15.65
C LEU A 19 -9.96 -11.69 15.39
N ALA A 20 -10.24 -12.38 14.30
CA ALA A 20 -11.60 -12.71 13.86
C ALA A 20 -11.61 -13.94 12.95
N SER A 21 -12.69 -14.72 13.04
CA SER A 21 -13.06 -15.74 12.04
C SER A 21 -14.34 -15.27 11.37
N VAL A 22 -14.29 -14.93 10.09
CA VAL A 22 -15.40 -14.30 9.36
C VAL A 22 -15.50 -14.93 7.97
N ASP A 23 -16.69 -15.34 7.59
CA ASP A 23 -16.97 -15.95 6.28
C ASP A 23 -16.04 -17.15 5.96
N GLY A 24 -15.69 -17.95 6.99
CA GLY A 24 -14.80 -19.10 6.86
C GLY A 24 -13.32 -18.75 6.74
N ARG A 25 -12.94 -17.49 6.96
CA ARG A 25 -11.57 -16.98 6.89
C ARG A 25 -11.08 -16.54 8.26
N ASP A 26 -9.86 -16.92 8.61
CA ASP A 26 -9.23 -16.61 9.88
C ASP A 26 -8.20 -15.48 9.72
N TYR A 27 -8.40 -14.41 10.48
CA TYR A 27 -7.55 -13.23 10.44
C TYR A 27 -6.78 -13.07 11.74
N TYR A 28 -5.49 -12.87 11.64
CA TYR A 28 -4.58 -12.71 12.77
C TYR A 28 -4.08 -11.28 12.90
N ARG A 29 -3.96 -10.80 14.15
CA ARG A 29 -3.35 -9.49 14.48
C ARG A 29 -1.93 -9.68 14.98
N CYS A 30 -0.95 -9.06 14.34
CA CYS A 30 0.41 -8.97 14.85
C CYS A 30 0.46 -8.12 16.11
N ARG A 31 1.14 -8.59 17.14
CA ARG A 31 1.32 -7.84 18.39
C ARG A 31 2.39 -6.75 18.30
N THR A 32 3.27 -6.82 17.32
CA THR A 32 4.39 -5.89 17.15
C THR A 32 4.07 -4.75 16.19
N CYS A 33 3.63 -5.06 14.95
CA CYS A 33 3.38 -4.03 13.94
C CYS A 33 1.89 -3.75 13.71
N GLU A 34 1.01 -4.44 14.44
CA GLU A 34 -0.45 -4.32 14.34
C GLU A 34 -1.05 -4.58 12.95
N ALA A 35 -0.32 -5.18 12.02
CA ALA A 35 -0.91 -5.68 10.78
C ALA A 35 -1.94 -6.76 11.08
N THR A 36 -3.07 -6.74 10.37
CA THR A 36 -3.99 -7.88 10.30
C THR A 36 -3.70 -8.66 9.04
N PHE A 37 -3.67 -9.98 9.11
CA PHE A 37 -3.38 -10.82 7.96
C PHE A 37 -4.19 -12.11 7.97
N LEU A 38 -4.50 -12.58 6.79
CA LEU A 38 -5.21 -13.84 6.55
C LEU A 38 -4.32 -15.04 6.92
N ALA A 39 -4.93 -16.12 7.40
CA ALA A 39 -4.24 -17.38 7.62
C ALA A 39 -3.51 -17.83 6.34
N PRO A 40 -2.24 -18.27 6.42
CA PRO A 40 -1.43 -18.58 5.23
C PRO A 40 -1.98 -19.71 4.35
N ASP A 41 -2.70 -20.65 4.94
CA ASP A 41 -3.37 -21.75 4.25
C ASP A 41 -4.68 -21.36 3.56
N GLN A 42 -5.12 -20.12 3.75
CA GLN A 42 -6.35 -19.55 3.17
C GLN A 42 -6.06 -18.46 2.12
N LEU A 43 -4.79 -18.25 1.77
CA LEU A 43 -4.41 -17.29 0.73
C LEU A 43 -5.00 -17.70 -0.64
N PRO A 44 -5.50 -16.73 -1.44
CA PRO A 44 -6.01 -17.01 -2.77
C PRO A 44 -4.92 -17.54 -3.69
N SER A 45 -5.30 -18.38 -4.66
CA SER A 45 -4.39 -18.76 -5.74
C SER A 45 -4.24 -17.62 -6.76
N ALA A 46 -3.16 -17.66 -7.55
CA ALA A 46 -2.94 -16.68 -8.62
C ALA A 46 -4.09 -16.65 -9.66
N GLU A 47 -4.78 -17.77 -9.87
CA GLU A 47 -5.96 -17.85 -10.74
C GLU A 47 -7.15 -17.10 -10.14
N GLN A 48 -7.41 -17.30 -8.84
CA GLN A 48 -8.48 -16.60 -8.12
C GLN A 48 -8.23 -15.08 -8.07
N GLU A 49 -6.97 -14.67 -7.87
CA GLU A 49 -6.59 -13.26 -7.92
C GLU A 49 -6.82 -12.66 -9.32
N LEU A 50 -6.36 -13.33 -10.37
CA LEU A 50 -6.52 -12.85 -11.74
C LEU A 50 -8.00 -12.71 -12.12
N ASP A 51 -8.84 -13.66 -11.71
CA ASP A 51 -10.28 -13.60 -11.99
C ASP A 51 -10.95 -12.43 -11.26
N ALA A 52 -10.56 -12.14 -10.02
CA ALA A 52 -11.02 -10.97 -9.29
C ALA A 52 -10.56 -9.66 -9.97
N TYR A 53 -9.28 -9.56 -10.34
CA TYR A 53 -8.73 -8.34 -10.95
C TYR A 53 -9.31 -8.03 -12.33
N ARG A 54 -9.77 -9.02 -13.08
CA ARG A 54 -10.47 -8.82 -14.37
C ARG A 54 -11.82 -8.13 -14.22
N LEU A 55 -12.40 -8.14 -13.04
CA LEU A 55 -13.67 -7.45 -12.76
C LEU A 55 -13.47 -5.96 -12.44
N HIS A 56 -12.25 -5.53 -12.18
CA HIS A 56 -11.96 -4.13 -11.88
C HIS A 56 -11.96 -3.30 -13.17
N CYS A 57 -12.87 -2.33 -13.25
CA CYS A 57 -12.95 -1.35 -14.33
C CYS A 57 -12.33 -0.04 -13.86
N ASN A 58 -11.04 0.15 -14.12
CA ASN A 58 -10.32 1.39 -13.80
C ASN A 58 -10.35 2.31 -15.04
N ASP A 59 -11.43 3.09 -15.20
CA ASP A 59 -11.51 4.06 -16.28
C ASP A 59 -10.64 5.29 -15.97
N PRO A 60 -9.56 5.54 -16.74
CA PRO A 60 -8.70 6.69 -16.53
C PRO A 60 -9.39 8.04 -16.77
N ASP A 61 -10.53 8.07 -17.43
CA ASP A 61 -11.31 9.28 -17.70
C ASP A 61 -12.41 9.53 -16.66
N ASP A 62 -12.66 8.58 -15.74
CA ASP A 62 -13.60 8.78 -14.65
C ASP A 62 -13.09 9.85 -13.65
N PRO A 63 -13.83 10.97 -13.46
CA PRO A 63 -13.43 12.03 -12.54
C PRO A 63 -13.32 11.57 -11.06
N ALA A 64 -14.17 10.65 -10.62
CA ALA A 64 -14.14 10.15 -9.25
C ALA A 64 -12.89 9.31 -9.01
N TYR A 65 -12.57 8.41 -9.95
CA TYR A 65 -11.34 7.61 -9.89
C TYR A 65 -10.08 8.48 -9.96
N ARG A 66 -10.08 9.52 -10.82
CA ARG A 66 -8.99 10.50 -10.85
C ARG A 66 -8.86 11.28 -9.54
N GLY A 67 -9.98 11.65 -8.93
CA GLY A 67 -10.00 12.28 -7.60
C GLY A 67 -9.38 11.38 -6.53
N PHE A 68 -9.70 10.09 -6.56
CA PHE A 68 -9.10 9.09 -5.68
C PHE A 68 -7.58 9.00 -5.87
N LEU A 69 -7.11 8.84 -7.09
CA LEU A 69 -5.69 8.76 -7.41
C LEU A 69 -4.92 10.04 -7.04
N SER A 70 -5.60 11.21 -7.12
CA SER A 70 -5.01 12.50 -6.76
C SER A 70 -4.67 12.60 -5.27
N GLN A 71 -5.33 11.84 -4.39
CA GLN A 71 -5.01 11.81 -2.97
C GLN A 71 -3.56 11.33 -2.71
N LEU A 72 -3.06 10.41 -3.54
CA LEU A 72 -1.67 9.96 -3.52
C LEU A 72 -0.78 10.85 -4.39
N ALA A 73 -1.25 11.17 -5.61
CA ALA A 73 -0.41 11.84 -6.61
C ALA A 73 -0.01 13.26 -6.20
N GLU A 74 -0.93 14.10 -5.70
CA GLU A 74 -0.62 15.50 -5.38
C GLU A 74 0.42 15.63 -4.24
N PRO A 75 0.31 14.94 -3.09
CA PRO A 75 1.34 15.02 -2.07
C PRO A 75 2.68 14.41 -2.51
N LEU A 76 2.68 13.42 -3.41
CA LEU A 76 3.92 12.88 -3.98
C LEU A 76 4.56 13.90 -4.93
N LEU A 77 3.78 14.45 -5.88
CA LEU A 77 4.26 15.45 -6.86
C LEU A 77 4.90 16.67 -6.20
N ALA A 78 4.37 17.12 -5.05
CA ALA A 78 4.94 18.23 -4.29
C ALA A 78 6.37 17.95 -3.75
N ARG A 79 6.83 16.71 -3.80
CA ARG A 79 8.12 16.24 -3.27
C ARG A 79 9.10 15.81 -4.36
N LEU A 80 8.62 15.65 -5.59
CA LEU A 80 9.46 15.17 -6.69
C LEU A 80 10.18 16.32 -7.39
N ALA A 81 11.42 16.07 -7.80
CA ALA A 81 12.12 16.95 -8.73
C ALA A 81 11.48 16.87 -10.13
N PRO A 82 11.51 17.96 -10.93
CA PRO A 82 11.03 17.90 -12.31
C PRO A 82 11.69 16.78 -13.11
N GLY A 83 10.91 16.07 -13.92
CA GLY A 83 11.40 14.97 -14.76
C GLY A 83 11.80 13.70 -14.02
N ALA A 84 11.41 13.53 -12.74
CA ALA A 84 11.71 12.33 -11.95
C ALA A 84 11.23 11.05 -12.66
N ALA A 85 12.02 9.97 -12.53
CA ALA A 85 11.73 8.67 -13.09
C ALA A 85 11.06 7.76 -12.04
N GLY A 86 9.86 7.26 -12.34
CA GLY A 86 9.06 6.43 -11.45
C GLY A 86 8.77 5.04 -11.95
N LEU A 87 8.26 4.22 -11.05
CA LEU A 87 7.67 2.90 -11.29
C LEU A 87 6.26 2.88 -10.71
N ASP A 88 5.29 2.49 -11.50
CA ASP A 88 3.94 2.15 -11.04
C ASP A 88 3.90 0.63 -10.81
N TYR A 89 3.97 0.24 -9.52
CA TYR A 89 4.10 -1.16 -9.09
C TYR A 89 2.73 -1.71 -8.73
N GLY A 90 2.26 -2.69 -9.51
CA GLY A 90 0.89 -3.19 -9.47
C GLY A 90 -0.06 -2.25 -10.21
N CYS A 91 0.34 -1.80 -11.42
CA CYS A 91 -0.40 -0.77 -12.17
C CYS A 91 -1.76 -1.23 -12.72
N GLY A 92 -2.09 -2.52 -12.59
CA GLY A 92 -3.33 -3.08 -13.10
C GLY A 92 -3.50 -2.96 -14.62
N PRO A 93 -4.69 -3.27 -15.16
CA PRO A 93 -4.94 -3.24 -16.61
C PRO A 93 -5.04 -1.82 -17.18
N GLY A 94 -5.46 -0.83 -16.36
CA GLY A 94 -5.67 0.56 -16.79
C GLY A 94 -4.85 1.55 -15.97
N PRO A 95 -3.59 1.85 -16.34
CA PRO A 95 -2.64 2.61 -15.51
C PRO A 95 -2.94 4.12 -15.50
N ALA A 96 -4.09 4.52 -14.94
CA ALA A 96 -4.56 5.91 -14.88
C ALA A 96 -3.62 6.80 -14.04
N LEU A 97 -3.07 6.28 -12.94
CA LEU A 97 -2.08 7.02 -12.13
C LEU A 97 -0.83 7.34 -12.95
N THR A 98 -0.34 6.37 -13.72
CA THR A 98 0.79 6.59 -14.65
C THR A 98 0.49 7.69 -15.66
N ALA A 99 -0.73 7.73 -16.24
CA ALA A 99 -1.12 8.80 -17.16
C ALA A 99 -1.10 10.18 -16.48
N LEU A 100 -1.59 10.27 -15.25
CA LEU A 100 -1.57 11.49 -14.45
C LEU A 100 -0.13 11.96 -14.18
N MET A 101 0.75 11.06 -13.76
CA MET A 101 2.16 11.39 -13.48
C MET A 101 2.92 11.81 -14.73
N ARG A 102 2.67 11.14 -15.87
CA ARG A 102 3.26 11.52 -17.18
C ARG A 102 2.79 12.88 -17.66
N ALA A 103 1.51 13.22 -17.45
CA ALA A 103 0.98 14.55 -17.77
C ALA A 103 1.62 15.67 -16.94
N ARG A 104 2.22 15.35 -15.79
CA ARG A 104 3.00 16.27 -14.94
C ARG A 104 4.51 16.26 -15.27
N GLY A 105 4.91 15.63 -16.38
CA GLY A 105 6.29 15.65 -16.88
C GLY A 105 7.22 14.59 -16.31
N HIS A 106 6.70 13.57 -15.62
CA HIS A 106 7.49 12.46 -15.09
C HIS A 106 7.54 11.29 -16.07
N SER A 107 8.63 10.53 -16.08
CA SER A 107 8.69 9.23 -16.77
C SER A 107 8.28 8.13 -15.81
N VAL A 108 7.37 7.23 -16.23
CA VAL A 108 6.88 6.15 -15.37
C VAL A 108 6.95 4.83 -16.12
N ALA A 109 7.70 3.87 -15.56
CA ALA A 109 7.67 2.47 -15.98
C ALA A 109 6.46 1.78 -15.34
N LEU A 110 5.94 0.75 -16.00
CA LEU A 110 4.83 -0.07 -15.53
C LEU A 110 5.36 -1.45 -15.12
N TYR A 111 4.84 -1.95 -14.02
CA TYR A 111 4.99 -3.33 -13.64
C TYR A 111 3.72 -3.86 -12.97
N ASP A 112 3.24 -4.97 -13.45
CA ASP A 112 2.16 -5.74 -12.85
C ASP A 112 2.37 -7.21 -13.22
N PRO A 113 2.31 -8.17 -12.26
CA PRO A 113 2.59 -9.57 -12.54
C PRO A 113 1.61 -10.21 -13.53
N PHE A 114 0.39 -9.69 -13.65
CA PHE A 114 -0.66 -10.22 -14.52
C PHE A 114 -0.81 -9.44 -15.82
N PHE A 115 -0.74 -8.10 -15.76
CA PHE A 115 -1.09 -7.23 -16.88
C PHE A 115 0.14 -6.61 -17.57
N TYR A 116 1.23 -6.36 -16.85
CA TYR A 116 2.49 -5.77 -17.35
C TYR A 116 3.71 -6.52 -16.78
N PRO A 117 3.92 -7.80 -17.15
CA PRO A 117 4.92 -8.66 -16.53
C PRO A 117 6.37 -8.39 -16.98
N ASP A 118 6.68 -7.15 -17.39
CA ASP A 118 8.04 -6.77 -17.82
C ASP A 118 9.00 -6.73 -16.63
N ARG A 119 9.77 -7.79 -16.45
CA ARG A 119 10.81 -7.87 -15.44
C ARG A 119 11.98 -6.91 -15.66
N GLY A 120 12.08 -6.29 -16.83
CA GLY A 120 13.05 -5.22 -17.10
C GLY A 120 12.83 -4.00 -16.18
N ALA A 121 11.58 -3.70 -15.85
CA ALA A 121 11.24 -2.66 -14.89
C ALA A 121 11.80 -2.96 -13.48
N LEU A 122 11.95 -4.21 -13.09
CA LEU A 122 12.49 -4.65 -11.80
C LEU A 122 14.03 -4.71 -11.74
N ARG A 123 14.71 -4.26 -12.78
CA ARG A 123 16.19 -4.21 -12.86
C ARG A 123 16.75 -2.79 -12.82
N ARG A 124 15.89 -1.80 -12.63
CA ARG A 124 16.21 -0.38 -12.59
C ARG A 124 15.95 0.17 -11.21
N THR A 125 16.49 1.37 -10.94
CA THR A 125 16.16 2.14 -9.74
C THR A 125 15.43 3.41 -10.11
N TYR A 126 14.56 3.88 -9.20
CA TYR A 126 13.60 4.95 -9.47
C TYR A 126 13.69 6.05 -8.42
N ASP A 127 13.35 7.26 -8.82
CA ASP A 127 13.23 8.41 -7.93
C ASP A 127 11.96 8.32 -7.09
N PHE A 128 10.92 7.66 -7.65
CA PHE A 128 9.71 7.33 -6.90
C PHE A 128 9.11 6.00 -7.35
N ILE A 129 8.34 5.39 -6.46
CA ILE A 129 7.51 4.20 -6.75
C ILE A 129 6.11 4.48 -6.23
N THR A 130 5.09 4.21 -7.04
CA THR A 130 3.69 4.20 -6.63
C THR A 130 3.20 2.76 -6.44
N CYS A 131 2.34 2.55 -5.43
CA CYS A 131 1.75 1.27 -5.08
C CYS A 131 0.33 1.56 -4.57
N THR A 132 -0.67 1.62 -5.50
CA THR A 132 -2.04 2.06 -5.22
C THR A 132 -2.99 0.88 -5.28
N GLU A 133 -3.65 0.56 -4.16
CA GLU A 133 -4.53 -0.61 -4.01
C GLU A 133 -3.80 -1.91 -4.43
N VAL A 134 -2.62 -2.13 -3.83
CA VAL A 134 -1.73 -3.25 -4.15
C VAL A 134 -1.13 -3.87 -2.89
N ALA A 135 -0.77 -3.07 -1.89
CA ALA A 135 -0.07 -3.55 -0.70
C ALA A 135 -0.90 -4.59 0.09
N GLU A 136 -2.23 -4.44 0.10
CA GLU A 136 -3.20 -5.36 0.71
C GLU A 136 -3.25 -6.75 0.08
N HIS A 137 -2.77 -6.87 -1.16
CA HIS A 137 -2.70 -8.13 -1.89
C HIS A 137 -1.35 -8.87 -1.70
N PHE A 138 -0.39 -8.29 -0.98
CA PHE A 138 0.90 -8.94 -0.79
C PHE A 138 0.79 -10.18 0.11
N HIS A 139 1.01 -11.36 -0.43
CA HIS A 139 1.13 -12.59 0.36
C HIS A 139 2.36 -12.58 1.27
N HIS A 140 3.43 -11.90 0.85
CA HIS A 140 4.70 -11.79 1.57
C HIS A 140 5.18 -10.33 1.66
N PRO A 141 4.48 -9.45 2.40
CA PRO A 141 4.80 -8.03 2.47
C PRO A 141 6.26 -7.72 2.81
N ALA A 142 6.83 -8.43 3.78
CA ALA A 142 8.24 -8.23 4.15
C ALA A 142 9.21 -8.44 2.97
N ARG A 143 8.91 -9.37 2.07
CA ARG A 143 9.70 -9.62 0.85
C ARG A 143 9.45 -8.53 -0.18
N GLU A 144 8.19 -8.13 -0.35
CA GLU A 144 7.84 -7.09 -1.33
C GLU A 144 8.43 -5.74 -0.93
N PHE A 145 8.36 -5.33 0.34
CA PHE A 145 8.98 -4.09 0.81
C PHE A 145 10.52 -4.11 0.67
N ARG A 146 11.19 -5.24 0.88
CA ARG A 146 12.63 -5.37 0.57
C ARG A 146 12.92 -5.19 -0.91
N LYS A 147 12.07 -5.73 -1.79
CA LYS A 147 12.18 -5.55 -3.25
C LYS A 147 12.04 -4.07 -3.62
N LEU A 148 10.99 -3.42 -3.11
CA LEU A 148 10.73 -2.00 -3.34
C LEU A 148 11.87 -1.12 -2.82
N ASP A 149 12.47 -1.46 -1.67
CA ASP A 149 13.67 -0.77 -1.15
C ASP A 149 14.85 -0.85 -2.12
N GLY A 150 15.09 -2.03 -2.71
CA GLY A 150 16.15 -2.23 -3.70
C GLY A 150 15.91 -1.46 -5.00
N LEU A 151 14.65 -1.20 -5.37
CA LEU A 151 14.28 -0.45 -6.56
C LEU A 151 14.23 1.07 -6.31
N LEU A 152 14.19 1.53 -5.08
CA LEU A 152 14.11 2.93 -4.72
C LEU A 152 15.50 3.52 -4.54
N LYS A 153 15.81 4.61 -5.25
CA LYS A 153 17.07 5.35 -5.08
C LYS A 153 17.15 5.99 -3.70
N PRO A 154 18.36 6.22 -3.15
CA PRO A 154 18.55 7.15 -2.02
C PRO A 154 17.96 8.53 -2.35
N GLY A 155 17.22 9.13 -1.43
CA GLY A 155 16.45 10.36 -1.66
C GLY A 155 15.09 10.14 -2.33
N GLY A 156 14.73 8.90 -2.70
CA GLY A 156 13.49 8.57 -3.38
C GLY A 156 12.28 8.39 -2.46
N TRP A 157 11.10 8.31 -3.07
CA TRP A 157 9.81 8.20 -2.39
C TRP A 157 9.05 6.94 -2.81
N LEU A 158 8.61 6.14 -1.84
CA LEU A 158 7.61 5.10 -2.06
C LEU A 158 6.26 5.63 -1.58
N ALA A 159 5.30 5.75 -2.49
CA ALA A 159 3.95 6.23 -2.21
C ALA A 159 2.98 5.04 -2.25
N ILE A 160 2.28 4.80 -1.15
CA ILE A 160 1.32 3.70 -1.02
C ILE A 160 -0.05 4.29 -0.71
N GLN A 161 -1.06 3.81 -1.43
CA GLN A 161 -2.47 4.05 -1.14
C GLN A 161 -3.13 2.70 -0.86
N THR A 162 -3.72 2.55 0.32
CA THR A 162 -4.44 1.37 0.80
C THR A 162 -5.29 1.79 2.00
N ALA A 163 -6.47 1.22 2.17
CA ALA A 163 -7.34 1.63 3.29
C ALA A 163 -6.74 1.20 4.64
N PHE A 164 -6.59 2.15 5.58
CA PHE A 164 -6.04 1.86 6.89
C PHE A 164 -7.11 1.29 7.82
N GLN A 165 -6.83 0.14 8.41
CA GLN A 165 -7.69 -0.43 9.43
C GLN A 165 -7.63 0.41 10.72
N THR A 166 -8.77 0.99 11.13
CA THR A 166 -8.85 1.88 12.28
C THR A 166 -9.39 1.19 13.53
N ASP A 167 -10.39 0.30 13.39
CA ASP A 167 -11.12 -0.32 14.48
C ASP A 167 -11.25 -1.83 14.32
N ASP A 168 -10.82 -2.58 15.34
CA ASP A 168 -10.92 -4.05 15.35
C ASP A 168 -12.37 -4.53 15.46
N ALA A 169 -13.24 -3.79 16.17
CA ALA A 169 -14.63 -4.16 16.33
C ALA A 169 -15.44 -4.05 15.02
N ARG A 170 -15.00 -3.21 14.11
CA ARG A 170 -15.61 -3.02 12.78
C ARG A 170 -15.04 -3.97 11.73
N PHE A 171 -13.87 -4.59 11.98
CA PHE A 171 -13.15 -5.40 10.99
C PHE A 171 -14.03 -6.45 10.31
N ALA A 172 -14.85 -7.18 11.08
CA ALA A 172 -15.72 -8.23 10.53
C ALA A 172 -16.74 -7.71 9.51
N ARG A 173 -17.17 -6.44 9.65
CA ARG A 173 -18.16 -5.78 8.78
C ARG A 173 -17.55 -4.81 7.79
N TRP A 174 -16.24 -4.64 7.81
CA TRP A 174 -15.53 -3.72 6.94
C TRP A 174 -15.57 -4.19 5.49
N ASN A 175 -16.04 -3.34 4.58
CA ASN A 175 -16.21 -3.69 3.17
C ASN A 175 -14.90 -4.06 2.50
N TYR A 176 -13.84 -3.31 2.79
CA TYR A 176 -12.51 -3.55 2.26
C TYR A 176 -11.98 -4.97 2.52
N ARG A 177 -12.36 -5.60 3.66
CA ARG A 177 -12.06 -6.99 3.96
C ARG A 177 -12.80 -7.99 3.06
N ARG A 178 -13.95 -7.59 2.47
CA ARG A 178 -14.79 -8.51 1.68
C ARG A 178 -14.19 -8.87 0.34
N ASP A 179 -13.27 -8.07 -0.17
CA ASP A 179 -12.51 -8.45 -1.34
C ASP A 179 -11.71 -9.73 -1.00
N PRO A 180 -11.91 -10.84 -1.77
CA PRO A 180 -11.26 -12.10 -1.49
C PRO A 180 -9.74 -12.07 -1.69
N THR A 181 -9.22 -11.07 -2.39
CA THR A 181 -7.81 -10.90 -2.68
C THR A 181 -7.09 -10.00 -1.68
N HIS A 182 -7.82 -9.31 -0.78
CA HIS A 182 -7.24 -8.55 0.32
C HIS A 182 -6.83 -9.51 1.45
N VAL A 183 -5.55 -9.70 1.62
CA VAL A 183 -4.97 -10.67 2.57
C VAL A 183 -4.18 -10.04 3.70
N VAL A 184 -3.81 -8.75 3.58
CA VAL A 184 -3.11 -7.98 4.61
C VAL A 184 -3.73 -6.59 4.76
N PHE A 185 -3.97 -6.18 6.00
CA PHE A 185 -4.56 -4.88 6.33
C PHE A 185 -3.61 -4.11 7.23
N TYR A 186 -3.35 -2.88 6.88
CA TYR A 186 -2.35 -2.03 7.50
C TYR A 186 -2.99 -0.98 8.41
N ARG A 187 -2.21 -0.54 9.38
CA ARG A 187 -2.46 0.63 10.22
C ARG A 187 -1.31 1.63 10.04
N PRO A 188 -1.44 2.89 10.43
CA PRO A 188 -0.30 3.81 10.44
C PRO A 188 0.91 3.23 11.18
N ILE A 189 0.73 2.65 12.38
CA ILE A 189 1.80 1.99 13.14
C ILE A 189 2.47 0.84 12.36
N THR A 190 1.74 0.16 11.48
CA THR A 190 2.31 -0.89 10.63
C THR A 190 3.33 -0.30 9.66
N PHE A 191 3.00 0.84 9.04
CA PHE A 191 3.92 1.53 8.15
C PHE A 191 5.08 2.19 8.89
N GLU A 192 4.89 2.64 10.12
CA GLU A 192 5.99 3.09 11.00
C GLU A 192 6.98 1.97 11.28
N CYS A 193 6.50 0.75 11.59
CA CYS A 193 7.34 -0.43 11.76
C CYS A 193 8.09 -0.82 10.47
N ILE A 194 7.43 -0.73 9.30
CA ILE A 194 8.06 -0.96 8.00
C ILE A 194 9.14 0.11 7.75
N ALA A 195 8.81 1.37 7.97
CA ALA A 195 9.72 2.49 7.81
C ALA A 195 10.95 2.37 8.71
N GLN A 196 10.79 2.03 9.98
CA GLN A 196 11.89 1.77 10.90
C GLN A 196 12.82 0.65 10.39
N ARG A 197 12.25 -0.44 9.89
CA ARG A 197 13.03 -1.58 9.37
C ARG A 197 13.89 -1.22 8.17
N HIS A 198 13.38 -0.34 7.30
CA HIS A 198 14.04 0.11 6.07
C HIS A 198 14.78 1.44 6.24
N ARG A 199 14.75 2.05 7.44
CA ARG A 199 15.29 3.40 7.70
C ARG A 199 14.65 4.47 6.81
N TRP A 200 13.37 4.30 6.51
CA TRP A 200 12.56 5.29 5.80
C TRP A 200 11.90 6.26 6.77
N GLN A 201 11.50 7.41 6.25
CA GLN A 201 10.77 8.43 6.99
C GLN A 201 9.31 8.44 6.50
N PRO A 202 8.34 8.05 7.34
CA PRO A 202 6.94 8.02 6.96
C PRO A 202 6.27 9.39 7.05
N VAL A 203 5.39 9.70 6.10
CA VAL A 203 4.49 10.85 6.11
C VAL A 203 3.10 10.34 5.74
N PHE A 204 2.07 10.75 6.47
CA PHE A 204 0.69 10.35 6.25
C PHE A 204 -0.15 11.54 5.77
N PRO A 205 -0.28 11.79 4.46
CA PRO A 205 -1.05 12.91 3.93
C PRO A 205 -2.57 12.78 4.17
N SER A 206 -3.07 11.55 4.26
CA SER A 206 -4.49 11.25 4.46
C SER A 206 -4.67 9.92 5.20
N GLY A 207 -5.92 9.53 5.49
CA GLY A 207 -6.27 8.29 6.21
C GLY A 207 -6.04 7.00 5.41
N ASN A 208 -5.63 7.09 4.15
CA ASN A 208 -5.39 5.94 3.27
C ASN A 208 -4.10 6.08 2.44
N VAL A 209 -3.28 7.10 2.67
CA VAL A 209 -2.03 7.32 1.93
C VAL A 209 -0.85 7.45 2.89
N VAL A 210 0.22 6.73 2.60
CA VAL A 210 1.52 6.91 3.23
C VAL A 210 2.60 7.15 2.17
N LEU A 211 3.45 8.14 2.43
CA LEU A 211 4.67 8.40 1.67
C LEU A 211 5.87 8.01 2.52
N LEU A 212 6.72 7.14 2.01
CA LEU A 212 7.90 6.63 2.69
C LEU A 212 9.13 7.18 1.98
N HIS A 213 9.85 8.08 2.63
CA HIS A 213 11.07 8.68 2.09
C HIS A 213 12.28 7.82 2.44
N LYS A 214 13.06 7.44 1.44
CA LYS A 214 14.37 6.81 1.64
C LYS A 214 15.44 7.88 1.73
N PRO A 215 16.06 8.14 2.90
CA PRO A 215 17.06 9.19 3.04
C PRO A 215 18.24 9.02 2.06
N ALA A 216 18.84 10.12 1.63
CA ALA A 216 20.10 10.07 0.90
C ALA A 216 21.22 9.54 1.80
N ALA A 217 22.22 8.85 1.23
CA ALA A 217 23.29 8.19 1.98
C ALA A 217 24.10 9.15 2.90
N ASP A 218 24.19 10.41 2.55
CA ASP A 218 25.02 11.40 3.26
C ASP A 218 24.39 11.97 4.54
N ARG A 219 23.11 11.66 4.86
CA ARG A 219 22.44 12.16 6.07
C ARG A 219 22.45 11.16 7.24
N LEU A 220 23.16 10.06 7.13
CA LEU A 220 23.26 9.07 8.21
C LEU A 220 24.31 9.42 9.28
N CYS A 221 24.99 10.58 9.15
CA CYS A 221 25.98 11.07 10.11
C CYS A 221 25.61 12.50 10.56
N GLY A 222 24.73 12.63 11.55
CA GLY A 222 24.51 13.91 12.23
C GLY A 222 23.03 14.25 12.47
N GLU A 223 22.75 14.44 13.74
CA GLU A 223 21.58 15.08 14.34
C GLU A 223 20.29 14.27 14.41
N ARG A 224 20.01 13.84 15.63
CA ARG A 224 18.66 13.50 16.09
C ARG A 224 17.89 14.82 16.24
N ASP A 225 17.14 15.20 15.24
CA ASP A 225 16.13 16.24 15.38
C ASP A 225 14.88 15.64 16.02
N ASP A 226 14.72 15.90 17.32
CA ASP A 226 13.56 15.49 18.13
C ASP A 226 12.28 16.30 17.81
N GLU A 227 12.23 17.06 16.71
CA GLU A 227 11.12 17.97 16.39
C GLU A 227 10.17 17.53 15.25
N ALA A 228 10.27 16.33 14.72
CA ALA A 228 9.47 15.92 13.54
C ALA A 228 8.18 15.12 13.86
N PHE A 229 7.66 15.17 15.08
CA PHE A 229 6.36 14.54 15.42
C PHE A 229 5.22 15.56 15.47
N GLY A 230 4.93 16.19 14.33
CA GLY A 230 3.70 16.94 14.12
C GLY A 230 2.57 15.99 13.73
N ILE A 231 1.83 15.42 14.70
CA ILE A 231 0.54 14.79 14.45
C ILE A 231 -0.44 15.91 14.13
N SER A 232 -0.65 16.16 12.84
CA SER A 232 -1.74 17.02 12.38
C SER A 232 -3.06 16.31 12.68
N GLN A 233 -3.78 16.77 13.70
CA GLN A 233 -5.19 16.43 13.93
C GLN A 233 -6.05 17.17 12.89
N GLY A 234 -5.95 16.76 11.62
CA GLY A 234 -6.88 17.15 10.57
C GLY A 234 -8.08 16.21 10.59
N ARG A 235 -9.29 16.77 10.60
CA ARG A 235 -10.55 16.05 10.43
C ARG A 235 -10.55 15.36 9.08
N GLY A 236 -10.06 14.10 9.01
CA GLY A 236 -10.19 13.24 7.85
C GLY A 236 -11.62 12.72 7.74
N GLN A 237 -12.17 12.68 6.51
CA GLN A 237 -13.37 11.89 6.24
C GLN A 237 -13.17 10.47 6.77
N ASP A 238 -14.18 9.91 7.43
CA ASP A 238 -14.14 8.53 7.92
C ASP A 238 -13.90 7.61 6.71
N GLY A 239 -12.92 6.70 6.81
CA GLY A 239 -12.59 5.74 5.74
C GLY A 239 -13.80 4.93 5.26
N LEU A 240 -14.85 4.80 6.11
CA LEU A 240 -16.11 4.15 5.75
C LEU A 240 -16.95 4.98 4.78
N ASP A 241 -17.03 6.30 4.94
CA ASP A 241 -17.79 7.19 4.05
C ASP A 241 -17.17 7.21 2.65
N TYR A 242 -15.84 7.09 2.59
CA TYR A 242 -15.08 7.01 1.35
C TYR A 242 -15.32 5.67 0.64
N GLU A 243 -15.23 4.55 1.36
CA GLU A 243 -15.49 3.21 0.81
C GLU A 243 -16.92 3.04 0.33
N GLU A 244 -17.91 3.61 1.04
CA GLU A 244 -19.29 3.60 0.59
C GLU A 244 -19.51 4.43 -0.69
N SER A 245 -18.75 5.50 -0.87
CA SER A 245 -18.84 6.33 -2.09
C SER A 245 -18.30 5.58 -3.31
N ILE A 246 -17.15 4.91 -3.18
CA ILE A 246 -16.57 4.09 -4.26
C ILE A 246 -17.48 2.92 -4.61
N ARG A 247 -18.06 2.25 -3.63
CA ARG A 247 -18.92 1.10 -3.87
C ARG A 247 -20.22 1.43 -4.58
N ARG A 248 -20.82 2.59 -4.32
CA ARG A 248 -22.02 3.06 -5.05
C ARG A 248 -21.73 3.30 -6.54
N GLU A 249 -20.48 3.51 -6.89
CA GLU A 249 -20.02 3.66 -8.27
C GLU A 249 -19.74 2.31 -8.94
N TRP A 250 -19.33 1.30 -8.17
CA TRP A 250 -19.04 -0.05 -8.69
C TRP A 250 -20.29 -0.94 -8.85
N ASP A 251 -21.40 -0.61 -8.18
CA ASP A 251 -22.68 -1.32 -8.29
C ASP A 251 -23.61 -0.72 -9.38
N ARG A 252 -23.12 0.20 -10.22
CA ARG A 252 -23.80 0.75 -11.39
C ARG A 252 -23.21 0.18 -12.67
#